data_bc86bb784d25f05ef55c804635e35a92
#
_entry.id   bc86bb784d25f05ef55c804635e35a92
#
_cell.length_a   1.000
_cell.length_b   1.000
_cell.length_c   1.000
_cell.angle_alpha   90.00
_cell.angle_beta   90.00
_cell.angle_gamma   90.00
#
_symmetry.space_group_name_H-M   'P 1'
#
loop_
_entity.id
_entity.type
_entity.pdbx_description
1 polymer ?
#
loop_
_entity_poly.entity_id
_entity_poly.type
_entity_poly.pdbx_seq_one_letter_code
_entity_poly.pdbx_strand_id
1 'polypeptide(L)'
;IYQVTYSEKTETTEGIEEKTVSVVNTLQRGSIEITKNNANKEKLGGAEFKITGPGNYEQTVTTPSGGENKGVITISDLLPGEYVITETKAPANYNLLVNPITAVVGTTEGESTNSGYTVVGDENTYYYDLKMEITNNKLFDMPAAGGGFRATIFGVVIMIIAGGWYGIRKRKRTI
;
A
#
# COMPACT_ATOMS: atom_id res chain seq x y z
N ILE A 1 -5.57 10.24 19.23
CA ILE A 1 -6.53 9.90 20.29
C ILE A 1 -5.76 9.45 21.51
N TYR A 2 -6.24 9.81 22.70
CA TYR A 2 -5.65 9.42 23.96
C TYR A 2 -6.52 8.38 24.64
N GLN A 3 -5.89 7.34 25.15
CA GLN A 3 -6.52 6.45 26.12
C GLN A 3 -6.46 7.11 27.48
N VAL A 4 -7.60 7.24 28.14
CA VAL A 4 -7.71 7.87 29.45
C VAL A 4 -7.89 6.79 30.50
N THR A 5 -7.00 6.75 31.48
CA THR A 5 -7.12 5.87 32.66
C THR A 5 -7.36 6.70 33.90
N TYR A 6 -8.30 6.24 34.74
CA TYR A 6 -8.62 6.87 36.02
C TYR A 6 -8.19 5.94 37.15
N SER A 7 -7.56 6.50 38.17
CA SER A 7 -7.36 5.80 39.44
C SER A 7 -7.77 6.70 40.60
N GLU A 8 -8.48 6.14 41.55
CA GLU A 8 -8.88 6.81 42.78
C GLU A 8 -8.10 6.23 43.95
N LYS A 9 -7.58 7.10 44.82
CA LYS A 9 -6.98 6.74 46.08
C LYS A 9 -7.69 7.50 47.17
N THR A 10 -8.19 6.80 48.19
CA THR A 10 -8.76 7.40 49.40
C THR A 10 -7.79 7.18 50.54
N GLU A 11 -7.39 8.23 51.23
CA GLU A 11 -6.60 8.17 52.46
C GLU A 11 -7.41 8.80 53.61
N THR A 12 -7.42 8.15 54.75
CA THR A 12 -8.11 8.66 55.96
C THR A 12 -7.06 8.98 57.01
N THR A 13 -6.96 10.22 57.37
CA THR A 13 -6.07 10.68 58.44
C THR A 13 -6.90 11.48 59.45
N GLU A 14 -6.88 11.04 60.70
CA GLU A 14 -7.59 11.71 61.82
C GLU A 14 -9.11 11.89 61.53
N GLY A 15 -9.74 10.93 60.82
CA GLY A 15 -11.16 11.00 60.51
C GLY A 15 -11.54 11.87 59.32
N ILE A 16 -10.53 12.43 58.62
CA ILE A 16 -10.74 13.17 57.40
C ILE A 16 -10.40 12.26 56.21
N GLU A 17 -11.38 12.09 55.29
CA GLU A 17 -11.18 11.37 54.04
C GLU A 17 -10.70 12.29 52.95
N GLU A 18 -9.48 12.04 52.44
CA GLU A 18 -8.96 12.70 51.24
C GLU A 18 -9.08 11.75 50.06
N LYS A 19 -9.76 12.20 48.99
CA LYS A 19 -9.85 11.49 47.70
C LYS A 19 -8.93 12.15 46.69
N THR A 20 -7.96 11.36 46.22
CA THR A 20 -7.10 11.77 45.10
C THR A 20 -7.55 11.03 43.85
N VAL A 21 -7.88 11.76 42.78
CA VAL A 21 -8.16 11.22 41.48
C VAL A 21 -6.98 11.52 40.56
N SER A 22 -6.35 10.46 40.07
CA SER A 22 -5.31 10.59 39.06
C SER A 22 -5.90 10.25 37.67
N VAL A 23 -5.67 11.14 36.71
CA VAL A 23 -6.08 10.99 35.33
C VAL A 23 -4.81 10.90 34.48
N VAL A 24 -4.63 9.78 33.80
CA VAL A 24 -3.50 9.57 32.89
C VAL A 24 -4.00 9.49 31.46
N ASN A 25 -3.51 10.39 30.60
CA ASN A 25 -3.75 10.37 29.17
C ASN A 25 -2.55 9.75 28.47
N THR A 26 -2.75 8.59 27.84
CA THR A 26 -1.72 7.91 27.06
C THR A 26 -2.04 8.05 25.58
N LEU A 27 -1.10 8.62 24.80
CA LEU A 27 -1.25 8.70 23.35
C LEU A 27 -1.21 7.30 22.77
N GLN A 28 -2.30 6.91 22.09
CA GLN A 28 -2.38 5.62 21.45
C GLN A 28 -1.52 5.63 20.18
N ARG A 29 -0.72 4.57 20.02
CA ARG A 29 0.14 4.35 18.85
C ARG A 29 -0.36 3.14 18.08
N GLY A 30 -0.02 3.08 16.80
CA GLY A 30 -0.45 2.02 15.91
C GLY A 30 0.69 1.37 15.14
N SER A 31 0.30 0.57 14.15
CA SER A 31 1.22 -0.12 13.27
C SER A 31 0.70 -0.18 11.82
N ILE A 32 1.62 -0.39 10.88
CA ILE A 32 1.32 -0.69 9.48
C ILE A 32 2.00 -2.00 9.13
N GLU A 33 1.22 -3.03 8.81
CA GLU A 33 1.69 -4.28 8.22
C GLU A 33 1.51 -4.23 6.71
N ILE A 34 2.59 -4.37 5.97
CA ILE A 34 2.59 -4.42 4.51
C ILE A 34 2.83 -5.87 4.07
N THR A 35 1.88 -6.44 3.35
CA THR A 35 2.04 -7.69 2.61
C THR A 35 2.27 -7.37 1.14
N LYS A 36 3.48 -7.63 0.67
CA LYS A 36 3.86 -7.47 -0.74
C LYS A 36 3.59 -8.75 -1.52
N ASN A 37 2.78 -8.66 -2.57
CA ASN A 37 2.40 -9.80 -3.39
C ASN A 37 2.39 -9.48 -4.89
N ASN A 38 2.18 -10.51 -5.73
CA ASN A 38 1.87 -10.37 -7.15
C ASN A 38 0.37 -10.51 -7.40
N ALA A 39 -0.05 -10.45 -8.66
CA ALA A 39 -1.44 -10.60 -9.06
C ALA A 39 -2.06 -11.97 -8.67
N ASN A 40 -1.23 -12.99 -8.47
CA ASN A 40 -1.66 -14.33 -8.03
C ASN A 40 -1.64 -14.48 -6.49
N LYS A 41 -1.46 -13.39 -5.74
CA LYS A 41 -1.35 -13.38 -4.27
C LYS A 41 -0.12 -14.12 -3.73
N GLU A 42 0.89 -14.35 -4.55
CA GLU A 42 2.16 -14.92 -4.10
C GLU A 42 3.02 -13.83 -3.46
N LYS A 43 3.53 -14.07 -2.25
CA LYS A 43 4.34 -13.12 -1.49
C LYS A 43 5.67 -12.83 -2.17
N LEU A 44 6.02 -11.55 -2.28
CA LEU A 44 7.22 -11.05 -2.95
C LEU A 44 8.19 -10.42 -1.94
N GLY A 45 9.42 -10.92 -1.88
CA GLY A 45 10.50 -10.29 -1.12
C GLY A 45 11.36 -9.37 -1.96
N GLY A 46 12.14 -8.50 -1.28
CA GLY A 46 13.10 -7.59 -1.91
C GLY A 46 12.49 -6.30 -2.46
N ALA A 47 11.23 -6.01 -2.15
CA ALA A 47 10.67 -4.67 -2.32
C ALA A 47 11.20 -3.74 -1.24
N GLU A 48 11.61 -2.53 -1.59
CA GLU A 48 12.02 -1.49 -0.66
C GLU A 48 10.98 -0.37 -0.64
N PHE A 49 10.60 0.05 0.56
CA PHE A 49 9.66 1.13 0.80
C PHE A 49 10.29 2.23 1.66
N LYS A 50 10.16 3.47 1.20
CA LYS A 50 10.38 4.67 2.03
C LYS A 50 9.03 5.10 2.60
N ILE A 51 8.96 5.26 3.93
CA ILE A 51 7.75 5.64 4.64
C ILE A 51 8.02 6.95 5.36
N THR A 52 7.18 7.95 5.11
CA THR A 52 7.23 9.24 5.80
C THR A 52 5.90 9.52 6.49
N GLY A 53 5.91 10.30 7.58
CA GLY A 53 4.70 10.52 8.37
C GLY A 53 4.83 11.60 9.45
N PRO A 54 3.89 11.63 10.42
CA PRO A 54 3.86 12.63 11.48
C PRO A 54 5.15 12.71 12.30
N GLY A 55 5.47 13.89 12.81
CA GLY A 55 6.64 14.11 13.67
C GLY A 55 7.97 13.95 12.93
N ASN A 56 8.03 14.25 11.62
CA ASN A 56 9.21 14.03 10.78
C ASN A 56 9.64 12.56 10.70
N TYR A 57 8.66 11.65 10.83
CA TYR A 57 8.94 10.22 10.71
C TYR A 57 9.42 9.90 9.29
N GLU A 58 10.55 9.22 9.20
CA GLU A 58 11.10 8.69 7.96
C GLU A 58 11.79 7.36 8.24
N GLN A 59 11.41 6.32 7.52
CA GLN A 59 12.02 5.00 7.60
C GLN A 59 12.05 4.33 6.24
N THR A 60 13.15 3.63 5.92
CA THR A 60 13.25 2.76 4.77
C THR A 60 13.27 1.31 5.24
N VAL A 61 12.42 0.47 4.63
CA VAL A 61 12.25 -0.93 4.99
C VAL A 61 12.25 -1.80 3.75
N THR A 62 12.69 -3.06 3.87
CA THR A 62 12.73 -4.01 2.76
C THR A 62 11.97 -5.29 3.12
N THR A 63 11.11 -5.77 2.23
CA THR A 63 10.37 -7.03 2.45
C THR A 63 11.32 -8.22 2.43
N PRO A 64 11.25 -9.12 3.45
CA PRO A 64 12.09 -10.32 3.51
C PRO A 64 11.90 -11.20 2.28
N SER A 65 13.01 -11.75 1.76
CA SER A 65 13.00 -12.60 0.56
C SER A 65 12.76 -14.08 0.86
N GLY A 66 12.75 -14.48 2.13
CA GLY A 66 12.56 -15.86 2.56
C GLY A 66 12.01 -15.98 3.98
N GLY A 67 11.81 -17.22 4.43
CA GLY A 67 11.24 -17.53 5.74
C GLY A 67 9.73 -17.34 5.80
N GLU A 68 9.16 -17.48 7.00
CA GLU A 68 7.71 -17.36 7.24
C GLU A 68 7.18 -15.95 6.91
N ASN A 69 8.00 -14.94 7.15
CA ASN A 69 7.65 -13.53 6.91
C ASN A 69 8.01 -13.05 5.49
N LYS A 70 8.28 -13.95 4.54
CA LYS A 70 8.55 -13.55 3.16
C LYS A 70 7.47 -12.58 2.66
N GLY A 71 7.89 -11.42 2.16
CA GLY A 71 7.01 -10.40 1.61
C GLY A 71 6.17 -9.63 2.63
N VAL A 72 6.38 -9.83 3.94
CA VAL A 72 5.62 -9.14 5.01
C VAL A 72 6.57 -8.34 5.87
N ILE A 73 6.23 -7.07 6.12
CA ILE A 73 6.91 -6.19 7.06
C ILE A 73 5.88 -5.49 7.95
N THR A 74 6.24 -5.26 9.21
CA THR A 74 5.43 -4.50 10.17
C THR A 74 6.24 -3.32 10.69
N ILE A 75 5.64 -2.14 10.61
CA ILE A 75 6.16 -0.89 11.16
C ILE A 75 5.31 -0.56 12.37
N SER A 76 5.91 -0.52 13.55
CA SER A 76 5.21 -0.34 14.83
C SER A 76 5.53 1.01 15.46
N ASP A 77 4.82 1.31 16.56
CA ASP A 77 5.02 2.52 17.37
C ASP A 77 4.73 3.83 16.62
N LEU A 78 3.79 3.79 15.69
CA LEU A 78 3.41 4.91 14.84
C LEU A 78 2.46 5.87 15.56
N LEU A 79 2.71 7.17 15.40
CA LEU A 79 1.78 8.21 15.83
C LEU A 79 0.52 8.18 14.96
N PRO A 80 -0.67 8.52 15.48
CA PRO A 80 -1.83 8.75 14.64
C PRO A 80 -1.58 9.83 13.59
N GLY A 81 -2.04 9.59 12.37
CA GLY A 81 -1.94 10.53 11.26
C GLY A 81 -1.63 9.86 9.93
N GLU A 82 -1.37 10.68 8.92
CA GLU A 82 -1.13 10.26 7.55
C GLU A 82 0.32 9.83 7.33
N TYR A 83 0.49 8.67 6.69
CA TYR A 83 1.77 8.13 6.26
C TYR A 83 1.80 7.97 4.75
N VAL A 84 2.88 8.41 4.12
CA VAL A 84 3.12 8.22 2.68
C VAL A 84 4.14 7.09 2.50
N ILE A 85 3.74 6.07 1.77
CA ILE A 85 4.50 4.85 1.49
C ILE A 85 4.89 4.88 0.02
N THR A 86 6.17 5.01 -0.26
CA THR A 86 6.73 5.06 -1.62
C THR A 86 7.57 3.81 -1.85
N GLU A 87 7.25 3.02 -2.87
CA GLU A 87 8.13 1.94 -3.29
C GLU A 87 9.35 2.53 -4.01
N THR A 88 10.54 2.40 -3.43
CA THR A 88 11.80 2.89 -3.99
C THR A 88 12.52 1.84 -4.81
N LYS A 89 12.21 0.55 -4.56
CA LYS A 89 12.73 -0.57 -5.33
C LYS A 89 11.67 -1.67 -5.41
N ALA A 90 11.36 -2.11 -6.63
CA ALA A 90 10.47 -3.24 -6.85
C ALA A 90 11.17 -4.58 -6.60
N PRO A 91 10.42 -5.66 -6.29
CA PRO A 91 10.95 -7.01 -6.35
C PRO A 91 11.55 -7.35 -7.72
N ALA A 92 12.51 -8.27 -7.78
CA ALA A 92 13.13 -8.69 -9.03
C ALA A 92 12.08 -9.17 -10.05
N ASN A 93 12.15 -8.68 -11.28
CA ASN A 93 11.23 -8.98 -12.40
C ASN A 93 9.81 -8.41 -12.25
N TYR A 94 9.62 -7.40 -11.40
CA TYR A 94 8.36 -6.69 -11.23
C TYR A 94 8.51 -5.20 -11.54
N ASN A 95 7.43 -4.57 -12.00
CA ASN A 95 7.37 -3.13 -12.23
C ASN A 95 7.33 -2.39 -10.90
N LEU A 96 8.02 -1.26 -10.82
CA LEU A 96 7.92 -0.33 -9.69
C LEU A 96 6.51 0.28 -9.63
N LEU A 97 5.99 0.51 -8.44
CA LEU A 97 4.79 1.31 -8.25
C LEU A 97 5.05 2.76 -8.65
N VAL A 98 4.20 3.29 -9.50
CA VAL A 98 4.36 4.65 -10.03
C VAL A 98 3.96 5.70 -9.00
N ASN A 99 2.91 5.42 -8.22
CA ASN A 99 2.33 6.37 -7.26
C ASN A 99 2.59 5.92 -5.83
N PRO A 100 2.92 6.85 -4.93
CA PRO A 100 2.91 6.59 -3.49
C PRO A 100 1.52 6.19 -3.00
N ILE A 101 1.49 5.48 -1.89
CA ILE A 101 0.27 5.06 -1.20
C ILE A 101 0.17 5.88 0.08
N THR A 102 -0.99 6.42 0.38
CA THR A 102 -1.26 7.11 1.64
C THR A 102 -2.04 6.20 2.58
N ALA A 103 -1.59 6.04 3.81
CA ALA A 103 -2.22 5.27 4.86
C ALA A 103 -2.47 6.17 6.08
N VAL A 104 -3.63 6.06 6.72
CA VAL A 104 -3.97 6.89 7.89
C VAL A 104 -4.09 6.00 9.12
N VAL A 105 -3.17 6.17 10.08
CA VAL A 105 -3.17 5.47 11.38
C VAL A 105 -4.05 6.22 12.35
N GLY A 106 -4.96 5.52 13.05
CA GLY A 106 -5.82 6.11 14.08
C GLY A 106 -7.01 6.90 13.54
N THR A 107 -7.48 6.61 12.34
CA THR A 107 -8.72 7.17 11.78
C THR A 107 -9.92 6.27 12.07
N THR A 108 -11.09 6.88 12.06
CA THR A 108 -12.36 6.17 11.92
C THR A 108 -12.58 5.76 10.48
N GLU A 109 -13.46 4.81 10.26
CA GLU A 109 -13.86 4.24 8.99
C GLU A 109 -13.84 5.15 7.76
N GLY A 110 -13.58 4.55 6.62
CA GLY A 110 -13.97 5.04 5.29
C GLY A 110 -13.04 6.03 4.65
N GLU A 111 -12.01 6.54 5.31
CA GLU A 111 -11.06 7.48 4.72
C GLU A 111 -9.82 6.82 4.07
N SER A 112 -9.87 5.53 3.82
CA SER A 112 -8.89 4.88 2.95
C SER A 112 -9.18 5.24 1.49
N THR A 113 -8.85 6.46 1.12
CA THR A 113 -9.11 7.00 -0.23
C THR A 113 -8.06 6.60 -1.25
N ASN A 114 -7.26 5.57 -1.01
CA ASN A 114 -6.17 5.23 -1.91
C ASN A 114 -6.37 3.96 -2.70
N SER A 115 -6.34 4.14 -4.00
CA SER A 115 -6.43 3.16 -5.07
C SER A 115 -5.20 2.26 -5.23
N GLY A 116 -4.53 1.87 -4.18
CA GLY A 116 -3.30 1.07 -4.29
C GLY A 116 -3.16 -0.07 -3.28
N TYR A 117 -4.04 -0.15 -2.31
CA TYR A 117 -4.02 -1.21 -1.31
C TYR A 117 -5.43 -1.55 -0.81
N THR A 118 -5.59 -2.74 -0.26
CA THR A 118 -6.79 -3.15 0.46
C THR A 118 -6.49 -3.15 1.95
N VAL A 119 -7.28 -2.44 2.75
CA VAL A 119 -7.24 -2.53 4.21
C VAL A 119 -7.98 -3.78 4.62
N VAL A 120 -7.34 -4.64 5.41
CA VAL A 120 -7.96 -5.84 5.96
C VAL A 120 -8.37 -5.50 7.39
N GLY A 121 -9.66 -5.27 7.63
CA GLY A 121 -10.21 -4.94 8.96
C GLY A 121 -11.73 -4.85 8.96
N ASP A 122 -12.31 -4.68 10.13
CA ASP A 122 -13.76 -4.58 10.38
C ASP A 122 -14.19 -3.11 10.29
N GLU A 123 -15.34 -2.84 9.67
CA GLU A 123 -15.82 -1.50 9.25
C GLU A 123 -16.19 -0.54 10.40
N ASN A 124 -16.08 -0.92 11.67
CA ASN A 124 -16.55 -0.14 12.82
C ASN A 124 -15.49 0.19 13.88
N THR A 125 -14.20 0.05 13.57
CA THR A 125 -13.12 0.22 14.55
C THR A 125 -12.15 1.31 14.13
N TYR A 126 -11.58 2.07 15.09
CA TYR A 126 -10.44 2.94 14.83
C TYR A 126 -9.25 2.09 14.40
N TYR A 127 -8.78 2.30 13.18
CA TYR A 127 -7.66 1.55 12.63
C TYR A 127 -6.33 2.11 13.15
N TYR A 128 -5.87 1.57 14.27
CA TYR A 128 -4.50 1.81 14.74
C TYR A 128 -3.53 0.82 14.10
N ASP A 129 -3.96 -0.41 13.89
CA ASP A 129 -3.19 -1.47 13.27
C ASP A 129 -3.71 -1.72 11.85
N LEU A 130 -3.02 -1.17 10.87
CA LEU A 130 -3.37 -1.30 9.45
C LEU A 130 -2.71 -2.52 8.86
N LYS A 131 -3.47 -3.32 8.10
CA LYS A 131 -2.95 -4.40 7.26
C LYS A 131 -3.20 -4.06 5.80
N MET A 132 -2.12 -3.99 5.03
CA MET A 132 -2.15 -3.53 3.65
C MET A 132 -1.59 -4.59 2.72
N GLU A 133 -2.30 -4.87 1.62
CA GLU A 133 -1.77 -5.68 0.53
C GLU A 133 -1.35 -4.77 -0.63
N ILE A 134 -0.08 -4.83 -1.00
CA ILE A 134 0.49 -4.06 -2.10
C ILE A 134 0.91 -5.02 -3.21
N THR A 135 0.32 -4.87 -4.40
CA THR A 135 0.52 -5.77 -5.54
C THR A 135 1.38 -5.12 -6.61
N ASN A 136 2.42 -5.83 -7.08
CA ASN A 136 3.17 -5.45 -8.28
C ASN A 136 2.86 -6.39 -9.44
N ASN A 137 2.82 -5.81 -10.64
CA ASN A 137 2.69 -6.56 -11.88
C ASN A 137 4.08 -6.99 -12.37
N LYS A 138 4.17 -8.20 -12.93
CA LYS A 138 5.40 -8.68 -13.58
C LYS A 138 5.83 -7.75 -14.70
N LEU A 139 7.13 -7.58 -14.86
CA LEU A 139 7.69 -6.99 -16.07
C LEU A 139 7.23 -7.81 -17.27
N PHE A 140 6.85 -7.12 -18.35
CA PHE A 140 6.49 -7.78 -19.59
C PHE A 140 7.75 -8.41 -20.19
N ASP A 141 7.79 -9.74 -20.20
CA ASP A 141 8.87 -10.50 -20.82
C ASP A 141 8.65 -10.46 -22.34
N MET A 142 9.39 -9.57 -23.02
CA MET A 142 9.36 -9.55 -24.49
C MET A 142 9.99 -10.86 -24.99
N PRO A 143 9.28 -11.66 -25.80
CA PRO A 143 9.88 -12.85 -26.40
C PRO A 143 11.18 -12.44 -27.10
N ALA A 144 12.26 -13.19 -26.83
CA ALA A 144 13.55 -12.93 -27.46
C ALA A 144 13.36 -12.78 -28.97
N ALA A 145 13.88 -11.69 -29.52
CA ALA A 145 13.76 -11.37 -30.93
C ALA A 145 14.54 -12.39 -31.78
N GLY A 146 13.89 -13.50 -32.09
CA GLY A 146 14.49 -14.60 -32.89
C GLY A 146 13.51 -15.65 -33.38
N GLY A 147 12.32 -15.73 -32.79
CA GLY A 147 11.31 -16.70 -33.22
C GLY A 147 10.11 -16.02 -33.87
N GLY A 148 9.84 -16.28 -35.12
CA GLY A 148 8.59 -16.19 -35.93
C GLY A 148 7.50 -15.15 -35.66
N PHE A 149 7.54 -14.44 -34.51
CA PHE A 149 6.46 -13.50 -34.12
C PHE A 149 6.54 -12.14 -34.81
N ARG A 150 7.70 -11.80 -35.38
CA ARG A 150 7.86 -10.51 -36.11
C ARG A 150 7.05 -10.45 -37.40
N ALA A 151 6.83 -11.59 -38.06
CA ALA A 151 6.09 -11.64 -39.33
C ALA A 151 4.58 -11.43 -39.13
N THR A 152 4.02 -11.89 -38.00
CA THR A 152 2.58 -11.82 -37.74
C THR A 152 2.12 -10.43 -37.32
N ILE A 153 2.92 -9.72 -36.49
CA ILE A 153 2.57 -8.35 -36.05
C ILE A 153 2.71 -7.37 -37.22
N PHE A 154 3.77 -7.49 -38.02
CA PHE A 154 3.91 -6.65 -39.22
C PHE A 154 2.86 -6.95 -40.28
N GLY A 155 2.43 -8.19 -40.40
CA GLY A 155 1.37 -8.58 -41.31
C GLY A 155 0.01 -7.95 -40.98
N VAL A 156 -0.36 -7.92 -39.69
CA VAL A 156 -1.60 -7.32 -39.20
C VAL A 156 -1.61 -5.80 -39.36
N VAL A 157 -0.50 -5.12 -39.05
CA VAL A 157 -0.39 -3.66 -39.21
C VAL A 157 -0.42 -3.25 -40.68
N ILE A 158 0.24 -4.01 -41.58
CA ILE A 158 0.23 -3.75 -43.03
C ILE A 158 -1.17 -4.02 -43.62
N MET A 159 -1.91 -5.02 -43.13
CA MET A 159 -3.28 -5.28 -43.59
C MET A 159 -4.25 -4.16 -43.16
N ILE A 160 -4.10 -3.59 -41.95
CA ILE A 160 -4.92 -2.46 -41.52
C ILE A 160 -4.62 -1.20 -42.35
N ILE A 161 -3.35 -0.92 -42.65
CA ILE A 161 -2.96 0.23 -43.49
C ILE A 161 -3.40 0.03 -44.94
N ALA A 162 -3.23 -1.19 -45.52
CA ALA A 162 -3.65 -1.50 -46.86
C ALA A 162 -5.18 -1.51 -46.99
N GLY A 163 -5.91 -2.04 -46.00
CA GLY A 163 -7.38 -2.03 -45.97
C GLY A 163 -7.95 -0.63 -45.83
N GLY A 164 -7.35 0.22 -44.99
CA GLY A 164 -7.71 1.63 -44.84
C GLY A 164 -7.47 2.43 -46.12
N TRP A 165 -6.37 2.20 -46.80
CA TRP A 165 -6.04 2.87 -48.06
C TRP A 165 -6.95 2.45 -49.21
N TYR A 166 -7.33 1.17 -49.28
CA TYR A 166 -8.29 0.66 -50.28
C TYR A 166 -9.70 1.23 -50.06
N GLY A 167 -10.14 1.39 -48.82
CA GLY A 167 -11.42 2.01 -48.47
C GLY A 167 -11.49 3.50 -48.85
N ILE A 168 -10.43 4.26 -48.68
CA ILE A 168 -10.36 5.68 -49.03
C ILE A 168 -10.37 5.86 -50.58
N ARG A 169 -9.72 4.99 -51.31
CA ARG A 169 -9.70 5.06 -52.79
C ARG A 169 -11.06 4.77 -53.42
N LYS A 170 -11.85 3.87 -52.81
CA LYS A 170 -13.20 3.52 -53.30
C LYS A 170 -14.20 4.65 -53.07
N ARG A 171 -14.07 5.44 -52.01
CA ARG A 171 -14.95 6.59 -51.74
C ARG A 171 -14.74 7.78 -52.69
N LYS A 172 -13.57 7.92 -53.34
CA LYS A 172 -13.28 9.00 -54.26
C LYS A 172 -13.76 8.73 -55.71
N ARG A 173 -14.33 7.52 -56.01
CA ARG A 173 -14.82 7.18 -57.34
C ARG A 173 -16.34 7.19 -57.48
N THR A 174 -17.06 7.67 -56.47
CA THR A 174 -18.55 7.70 -56.49
C THR A 174 -19.06 9.16 -56.36
N ILE A 175 -18.46 10.07 -57.15
CA ILE A 175 -19.03 11.37 -57.46
C ILE A 175 -18.79 11.60 -58.96
#